data_f65aa5641634b9737be85fab536cf18f
#
_entry.id   f65aa5641634b9737be85fab536cf18f
#
_cell.length_a   1.000
_cell.length_b   1.000
_cell.length_c   1.000
_cell.angle_alpha   90.00
_cell.angle_beta   90.00
_cell.angle_gamma   90.00
#
_symmetry.space_group_name_H-M   'P 1'
#
loop_
_entity.id
_entity.type
_entity.pdbx_description
1 polymer ?
#
loop_
_entity_poly.entity_id
_entity_poly.type
_entity_poly.pdbx_seq_one_letter_code
_entity_poly.pdbx_strand_id
1 'polypeptide(L)'
;LERLNAFLSDQKLTSQVHEIVGRINGRFGLLTQVPIHHLDRSLDFHGLCAVYAVTDVALVTSLRDGMNLVSYEFVACQNSQKGVLILSEFAGAAQSLGAGAILVNPWNITEVAESIHQALIMTEEEREKRHYHNFIHVTTHTAQEWAETFVSELNDTVVEAQLRTRQVPPTLPEEIAISRFVQSNNRLIILGFNTTLTEPLDTQGRRSDQIKEMQLKLHPDLKESLTALCCDAKTTVVVLSGSERTVLDENFGDYEMWLAAEHGMFLRYTMGDWMTTMPEHLNMDWVDSVKHVFEYFTERTPRSQCVLRETSLVWNYKYADVEFGRLQARDMLQHLWTGPISNASVDVVQGSKSVEVRAVGVSKGAAIDRILGEIVHSKSMKSPIDYVLCIGHFLGKDEDVYTFFEPELPGAEAGKVGQERRGTGKQAAGKSGGKGGQAKTQKGALNLEKKSGRKASPEKISWNVLDLKGDNYFSVAVGRTRTNARYLLPSSDDVVSFLKKLSHSSHFS
;
A
#
# COMPACT_ATOMS: atom_id res chain seq x y z
N LEU A 1 24.14 9.41 42.56
CA LEU A 1 25.46 8.90 42.22
C LEU A 1 25.59 8.72 40.68
N GLU A 2 24.63 8.10 39.98
CA GLU A 2 24.69 7.92 38.51
C GLU A 2 24.72 9.25 37.74
N ARG A 3 23.90 10.25 38.12
CA ARG A 3 23.95 11.59 37.52
C ARG A 3 25.26 12.32 37.78
N LEU A 4 25.88 12.13 38.93
CA LEU A 4 27.18 12.72 39.25
C LEU A 4 28.29 12.07 38.43
N ASN A 5 28.25 10.75 38.25
CA ASN A 5 29.19 10.01 37.44
C ASN A 5 29.05 10.37 35.95
N ALA A 6 27.82 10.55 35.44
CA ALA A 6 27.58 11.01 34.06
C ALA A 6 28.15 12.43 33.87
N PHE A 7 27.89 13.38 34.81
CA PHE A 7 28.42 14.75 34.74
C PHE A 7 29.96 14.80 34.78
N LEU A 8 30.60 14.00 35.64
CA LEU A 8 32.06 13.88 35.67
C LEU A 8 32.67 13.26 34.43
N SER A 9 31.95 12.29 33.84
CA SER A 9 32.31 11.69 32.54
C SER A 9 32.25 12.70 31.42
N ASP A 10 31.18 13.51 31.35
CA ASP A 10 31.01 14.57 30.37
C ASP A 10 32.10 15.65 30.44
N GLN A 11 32.43 16.10 31.64
CA GLN A 11 33.52 17.06 31.82
C GLN A 11 34.90 16.54 31.37
N LYS A 12 35.15 15.25 31.64
CA LYS A 12 36.40 14.61 31.20
C LYS A 12 36.44 14.49 29.65
N LEU A 13 35.35 14.14 29.05
CA LEU A 13 35.23 14.05 27.57
C LEU A 13 35.41 15.42 26.93
N THR A 14 34.74 16.46 27.46
CA THR A 14 34.87 17.85 26.99
C THR A 14 36.33 18.33 27.06
N SER A 15 37.03 18.06 28.17
CA SER A 15 38.44 18.39 28.32
C SER A 15 39.34 17.68 27.28
N GLN A 16 39.07 16.40 27.00
CA GLN A 16 39.80 15.65 25.99
C GLN A 16 39.57 16.21 24.59
N VAL A 17 38.32 16.61 24.28
CA VAL A 17 37.98 17.25 23.00
C VAL A 17 38.73 18.57 22.85
N HIS A 18 38.75 19.43 23.86
CA HIS A 18 39.49 20.69 23.84
C HIS A 18 40.99 20.48 23.64
N GLU A 19 41.60 19.47 24.29
CA GLU A 19 43.02 19.12 24.12
C GLU A 19 43.29 18.68 22.68
N ILE A 20 42.48 17.79 22.10
CA ILE A 20 42.62 17.30 20.74
C ILE A 20 42.47 18.44 19.73
N VAL A 21 41.45 19.28 19.86
CA VAL A 21 41.21 20.45 19.02
C VAL A 21 42.41 21.42 19.11
N GLY A 22 42.87 21.73 20.32
CA GLY A 22 44.03 22.59 20.54
C GLY A 22 45.30 22.05 19.87
N ARG A 23 45.55 20.73 19.99
CA ARG A 23 46.70 20.05 19.37
C ARG A 23 46.61 20.07 17.84
N ILE A 24 45.45 19.83 17.24
CA ILE A 24 45.24 19.87 15.80
C ILE A 24 45.43 21.30 15.26
N ASN A 25 44.79 22.27 15.89
CA ASN A 25 44.87 23.68 15.51
C ASN A 25 46.29 24.23 15.66
N GLY A 26 47.02 23.82 16.70
CA GLY A 26 48.42 24.20 16.88
C GLY A 26 49.36 23.57 15.85
N ARG A 27 49.06 22.38 15.35
CA ARG A 27 49.89 21.67 14.34
C ARG A 27 49.61 22.10 12.91
N PHE A 28 48.34 22.33 12.56
CA PHE A 28 47.90 22.52 11.19
C PHE A 28 47.30 23.91 10.92
N GLY A 29 47.10 24.73 11.94
CA GLY A 29 46.52 26.06 11.82
C GLY A 29 47.54 27.05 11.27
N LEU A 30 47.01 28.08 10.62
CA LEU A 30 47.73 29.27 10.18
C LEU A 30 47.30 30.48 11.03
N LEU A 31 48.06 31.57 11.00
CA LEU A 31 47.70 32.82 11.72
C LEU A 31 46.32 33.35 11.29
N THR A 32 45.91 33.08 10.05
CA THR A 32 44.65 33.58 9.47
C THR A 32 43.54 32.52 9.38
N GLN A 33 43.86 31.24 9.63
CA GLN A 33 42.90 30.15 9.46
C GLN A 33 43.12 29.02 10.46
N VAL A 34 42.07 28.60 11.11
CA VAL A 34 42.05 27.51 12.08
C VAL A 34 41.34 26.31 11.45
N PRO A 35 41.95 25.11 11.44
CA PRO A 35 41.34 23.92 10.86
C PRO A 35 40.03 23.52 11.56
N ILE A 36 39.93 23.67 12.89
CA ILE A 36 38.78 23.26 13.68
C ILE A 36 38.20 24.44 14.45
N HIS A 37 36.98 24.79 14.15
CA HIS A 37 36.18 25.71 14.97
C HIS A 37 35.30 24.89 15.89
N HIS A 38 35.65 24.78 17.17
CA HIS A 38 34.91 24.07 18.16
C HIS A 38 33.88 25.03 18.84
N LEU A 39 32.60 24.77 18.64
CA LEU A 39 31.49 25.54 19.20
C LEU A 39 30.75 24.70 20.28
N ASP A 40 31.18 24.80 21.51
CA ASP A 40 30.52 24.17 22.65
C ASP A 40 29.48 25.14 23.25
N ARG A 41 28.45 25.42 22.50
CA ARG A 41 27.32 26.28 22.89
C ARG A 41 26.07 25.97 22.12
N SER A 42 24.91 26.22 22.72
CA SER A 42 23.63 26.17 22.01
C SER A 42 23.54 27.27 20.96
N LEU A 43 23.04 26.94 19.80
CA LEU A 43 22.68 27.87 18.74
C LEU A 43 21.16 28.09 18.76
N ASP A 44 20.73 29.29 18.38
CA ASP A 44 19.32 29.54 18.09
C ASP A 44 18.93 28.87 16.76
N PHE A 45 17.61 28.78 16.53
CA PHE A 45 17.08 28.10 15.34
C PHE A 45 17.68 28.63 14.01
N HIS A 46 17.77 29.97 13.87
CA HIS A 46 18.29 30.59 12.64
C HIS A 46 19.79 30.33 12.47
N GLY A 47 20.55 30.41 13.55
CA GLY A 47 21.98 30.13 13.53
C GLY A 47 22.25 28.66 13.18
N LEU A 48 21.46 27.73 13.72
CA LEU A 48 21.55 26.30 13.40
C LEU A 48 21.22 26.02 11.92
N CYS A 49 20.12 26.57 11.42
CA CYS A 49 19.77 26.45 10.02
C CYS A 49 20.83 27.05 9.08
N ALA A 50 21.44 28.18 9.48
CA ALA A 50 22.49 28.82 8.69
C ALA A 50 23.75 27.93 8.61
N VAL A 51 24.13 27.30 9.75
CA VAL A 51 25.26 26.35 9.75
C VAL A 51 24.97 25.16 8.85
N TYR A 52 23.79 24.56 8.97
CA TYR A 52 23.40 23.45 8.08
C TYR A 52 23.37 23.85 6.61
N ALA A 53 22.86 25.03 6.30
CA ALA A 53 22.72 25.48 4.91
C ALA A 53 24.04 25.72 4.18
N VAL A 54 25.12 26.09 4.90
CA VAL A 54 26.44 26.36 4.31
C VAL A 54 27.38 25.16 4.40
N THR A 55 26.97 24.06 5.01
CA THR A 55 27.80 22.88 5.24
C THR A 55 27.88 22.01 3.99
N ASP A 56 29.07 21.72 3.49
CA ASP A 56 29.27 20.81 2.36
C ASP A 56 29.15 19.35 2.74
N VAL A 57 29.62 18.97 3.93
CA VAL A 57 29.58 17.59 4.43
C VAL A 57 29.18 17.57 5.89
N ALA A 58 28.09 16.90 6.21
CA ALA A 58 27.69 16.63 7.59
C ALA A 58 28.16 15.23 8.01
N LEU A 59 28.78 15.14 9.19
CA LEU A 59 29.30 13.90 9.75
C LEU A 59 28.54 13.57 11.04
N VAL A 60 27.75 12.49 11.03
CA VAL A 60 27.00 12.00 12.17
C VAL A 60 27.46 10.60 12.51
N THR A 61 28.32 10.49 13.53
CA THR A 61 28.99 9.25 13.94
C THR A 61 28.48 8.68 15.25
N SER A 62 27.18 8.80 15.51
CA SER A 62 26.54 8.26 16.71
C SER A 62 26.71 6.74 16.79
N LEU A 63 27.10 6.24 17.97
CA LEU A 63 27.26 4.81 18.21
C LEU A 63 25.94 4.09 18.52
N ARG A 64 24.97 4.82 19.05
CA ARG A 64 23.61 4.35 19.35
C ARG A 64 22.66 5.53 19.25
N ASP A 65 21.74 5.47 18.34
CA ASP A 65 20.75 6.51 18.13
C ASP A 65 19.50 5.89 17.48
N GLY A 66 18.32 6.13 18.04
CA GLY A 66 17.07 5.62 17.50
C GLY A 66 16.67 6.36 16.23
N MET A 67 16.57 7.69 16.33
CA MET A 67 16.26 8.57 15.20
C MET A 67 17.06 9.87 15.37
N ASN A 68 18.11 10.01 14.58
CA ASN A 68 18.97 11.19 14.65
C ASN A 68 18.35 12.38 13.93
N LEU A 69 17.77 13.31 14.67
CA LEU A 69 17.12 14.50 14.09
C LEU A 69 18.09 15.43 13.39
N VAL A 70 19.36 15.51 13.82
CA VAL A 70 20.40 16.33 13.15
C VAL A 70 20.55 15.96 11.70
N SER A 71 20.49 14.66 11.37
CA SER A 71 20.55 14.16 9.99
C SER A 71 19.39 14.66 9.15
N TYR A 72 18.17 14.65 9.70
CA TYR A 72 16.97 15.14 9.02
C TYR A 72 16.97 16.66 8.85
N GLU A 73 17.37 17.39 9.88
CA GLU A 73 17.50 18.85 9.88
C GLU A 73 18.51 19.31 8.85
N PHE A 74 19.69 18.64 8.78
CA PHE A 74 20.70 18.90 7.76
C PHE A 74 20.11 18.72 6.35
N VAL A 75 19.51 17.58 6.05
CA VAL A 75 18.92 17.30 4.74
C VAL A 75 17.87 18.34 4.37
N ALA A 76 17.02 18.74 5.31
CA ALA A 76 15.98 19.75 5.08
C ALA A 76 16.55 21.13 4.73
N CYS A 77 17.71 21.50 5.33
CA CYS A 77 18.36 22.79 5.11
C CYS A 77 19.23 22.83 3.83
N GLN A 78 19.49 21.70 3.20
CA GLN A 78 20.42 21.56 2.07
C GLN A 78 19.80 21.72 0.68
N ASN A 79 18.65 22.37 0.58
CA ASN A 79 17.94 22.51 -0.71
C ASN A 79 18.77 23.25 -1.79
N SER A 80 19.66 24.16 -1.41
CA SER A 80 20.48 24.94 -2.34
C SER A 80 21.87 24.34 -2.58
N GLN A 81 22.56 23.89 -1.54
CA GLN A 81 23.97 23.46 -1.62
C GLN A 81 24.13 21.97 -1.97
N LYS A 82 23.12 21.15 -1.68
CA LYS A 82 23.17 19.70 -1.93
C LYS A 82 24.37 19.03 -1.24
N GLY A 83 24.63 19.39 0.01
CA GLY A 83 25.71 18.80 0.82
C GLY A 83 25.52 17.31 1.05
N VAL A 84 26.60 16.62 1.36
CA VAL A 84 26.64 15.16 1.56
C VAL A 84 26.51 14.81 3.02
N LEU A 85 25.62 13.86 3.33
CA LEU A 85 25.48 13.30 4.68
C LEU A 85 26.34 12.03 4.79
N ILE A 86 27.25 12.01 5.77
CA ILE A 86 27.94 10.80 6.23
C ILE A 86 27.31 10.37 7.55
N LEU A 87 26.78 9.18 7.59
CA LEU A 87 25.92 8.70 8.68
C LEU A 87 26.42 7.38 9.22
N SER A 88 26.43 7.25 10.54
CA SER A 88 26.74 5.99 11.21
C SER A 88 25.74 4.89 10.84
N GLU A 89 26.22 3.71 10.50
CA GLU A 89 25.41 2.50 10.30
C GLU A 89 24.61 2.09 11.57
N PHE A 90 25.05 2.55 12.74
CA PHE A 90 24.39 2.25 14.04
C PHE A 90 23.29 3.26 14.40
N ALA A 91 23.09 4.32 13.60
CA ALA A 91 21.98 5.25 13.79
C ALA A 91 20.73 4.71 13.10
N GLY A 92 19.58 4.74 13.78
CA GLY A 92 18.30 4.33 13.19
C GLY A 92 17.91 5.12 11.94
N ALA A 93 18.37 6.38 11.83
CA ALA A 93 18.23 7.20 10.63
C ALA A 93 18.90 6.59 9.38
N ALA A 94 19.87 5.67 9.54
CA ALA A 94 20.49 4.96 8.42
C ALA A 94 19.49 4.13 7.61
N GLN A 95 18.42 3.63 8.23
CA GLN A 95 17.35 2.90 7.53
C GLN A 95 16.57 3.80 6.56
N SER A 96 16.38 5.06 6.94
CA SER A 96 15.57 6.01 6.18
C SER A 96 16.38 6.85 5.20
N LEU A 97 17.59 7.27 5.59
CA LEU A 97 18.44 8.19 4.83
C LEU A 97 19.62 7.49 4.14
N GLY A 98 19.78 6.18 4.33
CA GLY A 98 20.92 5.42 3.82
C GLY A 98 21.03 5.38 2.29
N ALA A 99 19.92 5.54 1.57
CA ALA A 99 19.93 5.60 0.10
C ALA A 99 20.71 6.81 -0.46
N GLY A 100 20.70 7.95 0.26
CA GLY A 100 21.41 9.15 -0.13
C GLY A 100 22.64 9.46 0.72
N ALA A 101 22.77 8.90 1.93
CA ALA A 101 23.91 9.07 2.80
C ALA A 101 25.10 8.14 2.42
N ILE A 102 26.29 8.49 2.86
CA ILE A 102 27.41 7.54 2.93
C ILE A 102 27.37 6.91 4.31
N LEU A 103 27.12 5.61 4.36
CA LEU A 103 27.08 4.87 5.62
C LEU A 103 28.51 4.46 6.02
N VAL A 104 28.84 4.67 7.29
CA VAL A 104 30.18 4.38 7.83
C VAL A 104 30.08 3.67 9.18
N ASN A 105 31.08 2.83 9.45
CA ASN A 105 31.32 2.33 10.79
C ASN A 105 32.14 3.36 11.58
N PRO A 106 31.59 4.03 12.61
CA PRO A 106 32.32 5.05 13.37
C PRO A 106 33.60 4.55 14.07
N TRP A 107 33.74 3.25 14.28
CA TRP A 107 34.94 2.65 14.85
C TRP A 107 36.06 2.50 13.83
N ASN A 108 35.75 2.52 12.53
CA ASN A 108 36.72 2.45 11.45
C ASN A 108 37.12 3.87 11.01
N ILE A 109 38.11 4.44 11.71
CA ILE A 109 38.56 5.81 11.49
C ILE A 109 39.10 6.01 10.05
N THR A 110 39.70 4.98 9.46
CA THR A 110 40.19 5.04 8.08
C THR A 110 39.05 5.19 7.09
N GLU A 111 38.01 4.38 7.22
CA GLU A 111 36.79 4.44 6.40
C GLU A 111 36.10 5.79 6.52
N VAL A 112 35.98 6.33 7.75
CA VAL A 112 35.40 7.66 7.97
C VAL A 112 36.23 8.74 7.26
N ALA A 113 37.57 8.69 7.32
CA ALA A 113 38.40 9.63 6.64
C ALA A 113 38.32 9.54 5.11
N GLU A 114 38.26 8.32 4.58
CA GLU A 114 38.04 8.05 3.14
C GLU A 114 36.66 8.55 2.67
N SER A 115 35.65 8.35 3.47
CA SER A 115 34.26 8.82 3.20
C SER A 115 34.17 10.35 3.18
N ILE A 116 34.88 11.05 4.08
CA ILE A 116 35.00 12.52 4.05
C ILE A 116 35.67 12.95 2.74
N HIS A 117 36.76 12.32 2.38
CA HIS A 117 37.47 12.63 1.13
C HIS A 117 36.56 12.39 -0.08
N GLN A 118 35.90 11.26 -0.14
CA GLN A 118 34.91 10.93 -1.19
C GLN A 118 33.82 11.99 -1.30
N ALA A 119 33.25 12.41 -0.17
CA ALA A 119 32.20 13.43 -0.14
C ALA A 119 32.67 14.78 -0.68
N LEU A 120 33.90 15.18 -0.36
CA LEU A 120 34.46 16.45 -0.79
C LEU A 120 34.80 16.50 -2.30
N ILE A 121 35.16 15.35 -2.90
CA ILE A 121 35.48 15.27 -4.34
C ILE A 121 34.27 14.79 -5.19
N MET A 122 33.14 14.54 -4.57
CA MET A 122 31.93 14.04 -5.25
C MET A 122 31.45 15.03 -6.31
N THR A 123 31.05 14.51 -7.46
CA THR A 123 30.47 15.33 -8.54
C THR A 123 29.14 15.95 -8.13
N GLU A 124 28.82 17.10 -8.70
CA GLU A 124 27.57 17.80 -8.44
C GLU A 124 26.35 16.94 -8.76
N GLU A 125 26.39 16.21 -9.86
CA GLU A 125 25.32 15.29 -10.29
C GLU A 125 25.06 14.18 -9.27
N GLU A 126 26.10 13.57 -8.72
CA GLU A 126 25.96 12.53 -7.69
C GLU A 126 25.45 13.12 -6.37
N ARG A 127 25.92 14.30 -5.97
CA ARG A 127 25.42 15.01 -4.77
C ARG A 127 23.92 15.32 -4.90
N GLU A 128 23.51 15.83 -6.07
CA GLU A 128 22.12 16.16 -6.33
C GLU A 128 21.23 14.92 -6.26
N LYS A 129 21.65 13.80 -6.86
CA LYS A 129 20.93 12.53 -6.81
C LYS A 129 20.77 12.02 -5.38
N ARG A 130 21.84 12.02 -4.59
CA ARG A 130 21.82 11.58 -3.18
C ARG A 130 20.93 12.48 -2.32
N HIS A 131 21.08 13.79 -2.48
CA HIS A 131 20.25 14.75 -1.78
C HIS A 131 18.77 14.57 -2.13
N TYR A 132 18.42 14.38 -3.41
CA TYR A 132 17.05 14.20 -3.87
C TYR A 132 16.34 13.04 -3.17
N HIS A 133 17.00 11.88 -3.06
CA HIS A 133 16.43 10.73 -2.36
C HIS A 133 16.12 11.06 -0.89
N ASN A 134 17.07 11.65 -0.18
CA ASN A 134 16.90 11.98 1.23
C ASN A 134 15.88 13.11 1.44
N PHE A 135 15.89 14.13 0.58
CA PHE A 135 15.00 15.28 0.66
C PHE A 135 13.53 14.90 0.45
N ILE A 136 13.26 14.04 -0.53
CA ILE A 136 11.90 13.50 -0.72
C ILE A 136 11.44 12.79 0.55
N HIS A 137 12.26 11.90 1.09
CA HIS A 137 11.90 11.19 2.32
C HIS A 137 11.57 12.16 3.46
N VAL A 138 12.44 13.12 3.74
CA VAL A 138 12.27 14.09 4.83
C VAL A 138 11.03 14.98 4.65
N THR A 139 10.69 15.33 3.40
CA THR A 139 9.56 16.24 3.12
C THR A 139 8.22 15.54 2.98
N THR A 140 8.20 14.26 2.65
CA THR A 140 6.97 13.47 2.51
C THR A 140 6.56 12.78 3.81
N HIS A 141 7.52 12.27 4.59
CA HIS A 141 7.24 11.61 5.88
C HIS A 141 7.06 12.63 7.00
N THR A 142 5.93 13.32 6.96
CA THR A 142 5.57 14.35 7.93
C THR A 142 4.88 13.75 9.16
N ALA A 143 4.79 14.53 10.24
CA ALA A 143 4.02 14.14 11.43
C ALA A 143 2.54 13.88 11.10
N GLN A 144 2.00 14.59 10.12
CA GLN A 144 0.62 14.39 9.67
C GLN A 144 0.47 13.03 8.97
N GLU A 145 1.37 12.69 8.03
CA GLU A 145 1.36 11.39 7.35
C GLU A 145 1.51 10.24 8.34
N TRP A 146 2.42 10.39 9.32
CA TRP A 146 2.56 9.42 10.40
C TRP A 146 1.25 9.24 11.18
N ALA A 147 0.58 10.34 11.54
CA ALA A 147 -0.68 10.28 12.27
C ALA A 147 -1.80 9.63 11.44
N GLU A 148 -1.90 9.95 10.15
CA GLU A 148 -2.87 9.36 9.22
C GLU A 148 -2.62 7.86 9.07
N THR A 149 -1.37 7.44 8.88
CA THR A 149 -0.97 6.03 8.82
C THR A 149 -1.28 5.32 10.13
N PHE A 150 -0.92 5.91 11.28
CA PHE A 150 -1.22 5.34 12.59
C PHE A 150 -2.72 5.13 12.82
N VAL A 151 -3.54 6.12 12.47
CA VAL A 151 -5.01 6.02 12.58
C VAL A 151 -5.56 4.96 11.63
N SER A 152 -5.03 4.88 10.41
CA SER A 152 -5.41 3.84 9.46
C SER A 152 -5.12 2.44 10.00
N GLU A 153 -3.90 2.19 10.46
CA GLU A 153 -3.48 0.92 11.06
C GLU A 153 -4.30 0.56 12.31
N LEU A 154 -4.61 1.57 13.14
CA LEU A 154 -5.47 1.38 14.31
C LEU A 154 -6.90 0.95 13.89
N ASN A 155 -7.47 1.59 12.87
CA ASN A 155 -8.78 1.21 12.35
C ASN A 155 -8.77 -0.20 11.77
N ASP A 156 -7.72 -0.58 11.05
CA ASP A 156 -7.54 -1.94 10.52
C ASP A 156 -7.48 -2.98 11.65
N THR A 157 -6.78 -2.66 12.76
CA THR A 157 -6.76 -3.56 13.94
C THR A 157 -8.11 -3.65 14.64
N VAL A 158 -8.88 -2.56 14.70
CA VAL A 158 -10.25 -2.57 15.25
C VAL A 158 -11.17 -3.43 14.40
N VAL A 159 -11.11 -3.28 13.08
CA VAL A 159 -11.86 -4.11 12.14
C VAL A 159 -11.48 -5.58 12.28
N GLU A 160 -10.18 -5.89 12.35
CA GLU A 160 -9.71 -7.26 12.57
C GLU A 160 -10.18 -7.83 13.91
N ALA A 161 -10.18 -7.04 14.98
CA ALA A 161 -10.69 -7.45 16.28
C ALA A 161 -12.21 -7.71 16.26
N GLN A 162 -12.98 -6.89 15.56
CA GLN A 162 -14.42 -7.11 15.35
C GLN A 162 -14.69 -8.39 14.55
N LEU A 163 -13.87 -8.68 13.53
CA LEU A 163 -13.94 -9.93 12.77
C LEU A 163 -13.65 -11.16 13.64
N ARG A 164 -12.71 -11.03 14.59
CA ARG A 164 -12.40 -12.11 15.54
C ARG A 164 -13.54 -12.42 16.52
N THR A 165 -14.36 -11.44 16.82
CA THR A 165 -15.51 -11.59 17.75
C THR A 165 -16.80 -11.98 17.05
N ARG A 166 -16.88 -11.90 15.71
CA ARG A 166 -18.06 -12.34 14.96
C ARG A 166 -18.28 -13.84 15.12
N GLN A 167 -19.53 -14.20 15.29
CA GLN A 167 -19.96 -15.59 15.24
C GLN A 167 -19.67 -16.15 13.84
N VAL A 168 -19.37 -17.46 13.78
CA VAL A 168 -19.17 -18.15 12.50
C VAL A 168 -20.43 -17.95 11.65
N PRO A 169 -20.30 -17.46 10.40
CA PRO A 169 -21.46 -17.28 9.54
C PRO A 169 -22.20 -18.61 9.33
N PRO A 170 -23.51 -18.59 9.19
CA PRO A 170 -24.27 -19.79 8.86
C PRO A 170 -23.91 -20.29 7.45
N THR A 171 -24.14 -21.56 7.21
CA THR A 171 -24.01 -22.14 5.87
C THR A 171 -25.01 -21.48 4.91
N LEU A 172 -24.63 -21.34 3.63
CA LEU A 172 -25.49 -20.77 2.60
C LEU A 172 -26.84 -21.49 2.54
N PRO A 173 -27.97 -20.78 2.68
CA PRO A 173 -29.29 -21.39 2.47
C PRO A 173 -29.58 -21.55 0.97
N GLU A 174 -29.08 -22.64 0.37
CA GLU A 174 -29.04 -22.87 -1.07
C GLU A 174 -30.44 -22.76 -1.72
N GLU A 175 -31.48 -23.35 -1.10
CA GLU A 175 -32.84 -23.31 -1.63
C GLU A 175 -33.40 -21.87 -1.72
N ILE A 176 -33.11 -21.04 -0.71
CA ILE A 176 -33.54 -19.65 -0.69
C ILE A 176 -32.74 -18.86 -1.76
N ALA A 177 -31.42 -19.06 -1.85
CA ALA A 177 -30.58 -18.39 -2.82
C ALA A 177 -31.02 -18.73 -4.26
N ILE A 178 -31.33 -20.00 -4.54
CA ILE A 178 -31.80 -20.45 -5.85
C ILE A 178 -33.18 -19.90 -6.14
N SER A 179 -34.14 -19.98 -5.18
CA SER A 179 -35.46 -19.43 -5.38
C SER A 179 -35.46 -17.94 -5.71
N ARG A 180 -34.66 -17.15 -4.99
CA ARG A 180 -34.50 -15.71 -5.27
C ARG A 180 -33.83 -15.46 -6.62
N PHE A 181 -32.83 -16.27 -7.00
CA PHE A 181 -32.19 -16.21 -8.31
C PHE A 181 -33.20 -16.39 -9.43
N VAL A 182 -34.06 -17.42 -9.37
CA VAL A 182 -35.10 -17.70 -10.40
C VAL A 182 -36.11 -16.55 -10.52
N GLN A 183 -36.50 -15.94 -9.39
CA GLN A 183 -37.46 -14.85 -9.35
C GLN A 183 -36.94 -13.51 -9.85
N SER A 184 -35.61 -13.36 -9.99
CA SER A 184 -34.96 -12.10 -10.33
C SER A 184 -34.87 -11.90 -11.85
N ASN A 185 -34.85 -10.62 -12.26
CA ASN A 185 -34.85 -10.24 -13.67
C ASN A 185 -33.46 -9.80 -14.16
N ASN A 186 -32.59 -9.33 -13.26
CA ASN A 186 -31.23 -8.92 -13.60
C ASN A 186 -30.27 -9.32 -12.49
N ARG A 187 -29.38 -10.25 -12.78
CA ARG A 187 -28.58 -10.99 -11.80
C ARG A 187 -27.10 -10.71 -12.00
N LEU A 188 -26.40 -10.43 -10.90
CA LEU A 188 -24.94 -10.28 -10.88
C LEU A 188 -24.33 -11.41 -10.06
N ILE A 189 -23.46 -12.20 -10.68
CA ILE A 189 -22.71 -13.27 -10.02
C ILE A 189 -21.23 -12.90 -10.02
N ILE A 190 -20.65 -12.75 -8.83
CA ILE A 190 -19.25 -12.44 -8.61
C ILE A 190 -18.56 -13.66 -8.03
N LEU A 191 -17.56 -14.16 -8.72
CA LEU A 191 -16.86 -15.39 -8.36
C LEU A 191 -15.37 -15.13 -8.16
N GLY A 192 -14.82 -15.59 -7.04
CA GLY A 192 -13.38 -15.72 -6.87
C GLY A 192 -12.85 -16.90 -7.66
N PHE A 193 -11.64 -16.82 -8.23
CA PHE A 193 -11.06 -17.94 -8.97
C PHE A 193 -10.29 -18.88 -8.05
N ASN A 194 -9.22 -18.38 -7.41
CA ASN A 194 -8.30 -19.19 -6.61
C ASN A 194 -9.03 -19.77 -5.39
N THR A 195 -8.86 -21.05 -5.14
CA THR A 195 -9.49 -21.78 -4.02
C THR A 195 -11.02 -21.75 -3.99
N THR A 196 -11.65 -21.27 -5.04
CA THR A 196 -13.11 -21.18 -5.18
C THR A 196 -13.60 -22.01 -6.37
N LEU A 197 -13.06 -21.74 -7.56
CA LEU A 197 -13.41 -22.43 -8.83
C LEU A 197 -12.31 -23.35 -9.31
N THR A 198 -11.16 -23.37 -8.64
CA THR A 198 -10.00 -24.17 -9.06
C THR A 198 -10.09 -25.59 -8.58
N GLU A 199 -9.61 -26.51 -9.43
CA GLU A 199 -9.36 -27.90 -9.04
C GLU A 199 -8.32 -27.98 -7.91
N PRO A 200 -8.50 -28.85 -6.90
CA PRO A 200 -7.50 -29.10 -5.89
C PRO A 200 -6.20 -29.66 -6.53
N LEU A 201 -5.08 -28.99 -6.28
CA LEU A 201 -3.79 -29.43 -6.82
C LEU A 201 -3.23 -30.59 -5.98
N ASP A 202 -3.03 -31.75 -6.61
CA ASP A 202 -2.31 -32.87 -5.99
C ASP A 202 -0.81 -32.61 -6.01
N THR A 203 -0.26 -32.35 -4.81
CA THR A 203 1.17 -32.05 -4.61
C THR A 203 1.90 -33.14 -3.87
N GLN A 204 1.23 -34.26 -3.54
CA GLN A 204 1.87 -35.36 -2.81
C GLN A 204 2.98 -36.01 -3.66
N GLY A 205 4.15 -36.16 -3.07
CA GLY A 205 5.31 -36.80 -3.72
C GLY A 205 6.01 -35.98 -4.81
N ARG A 206 5.53 -34.75 -5.14
CA ARG A 206 6.13 -33.90 -6.18
C ARG A 206 7.27 -33.04 -5.65
N ARG A 207 8.27 -32.77 -6.49
CA ARG A 207 9.40 -31.88 -6.19
C ARG A 207 8.99 -30.41 -6.38
N SER A 208 9.79 -29.49 -5.81
CA SER A 208 9.53 -28.05 -5.84
C SER A 208 9.45 -27.48 -7.25
N ASP A 209 10.30 -27.93 -8.16
CA ASP A 209 10.31 -27.58 -9.57
C ASP A 209 9.02 -28.02 -10.30
N GLN A 210 8.58 -29.26 -10.06
CA GLN A 210 7.32 -29.77 -10.62
C GLN A 210 6.09 -29.02 -10.11
N ILE A 211 6.13 -28.54 -8.84
CA ILE A 211 5.04 -27.75 -8.28
C ILE A 211 5.00 -26.35 -8.89
N LYS A 212 6.16 -25.78 -9.25
CA LYS A 212 6.24 -24.47 -9.94
C LYS A 212 5.58 -24.48 -11.31
N GLU A 213 5.62 -25.59 -12.01
CA GLU A 213 5.03 -25.75 -13.34
C GLU A 213 3.53 -26.05 -13.31
N MET A 214 2.96 -26.28 -12.13
CA MET A 214 1.52 -26.56 -12.00
C MET A 214 0.69 -25.29 -12.15
N GLN A 215 -0.07 -25.25 -13.24
CA GLN A 215 -1.02 -24.18 -13.52
C GLN A 215 -2.32 -24.34 -12.73
N LEU A 216 -2.93 -23.20 -12.37
CA LEU A 216 -4.28 -23.18 -11.82
C LEU A 216 -5.29 -23.47 -12.94
N LYS A 217 -6.10 -24.50 -12.77
CA LYS A 217 -7.14 -24.89 -13.73
C LYS A 217 -8.53 -24.78 -13.13
N LEU A 218 -9.46 -24.39 -13.96
CA LEU A 218 -10.88 -24.42 -13.65
C LEU A 218 -11.31 -25.88 -13.36
N HIS A 219 -12.13 -26.05 -12.32
CA HIS A 219 -12.69 -27.37 -12.03
C HIS A 219 -13.49 -27.89 -13.21
N PRO A 220 -13.21 -29.09 -13.74
CA PRO A 220 -13.78 -29.58 -14.99
C PRO A 220 -15.33 -29.64 -14.96
N ASP A 221 -15.89 -29.94 -13.82
CA ASP A 221 -17.33 -30.06 -13.58
C ASP A 221 -18.08 -28.71 -13.64
N LEU A 222 -17.36 -27.59 -13.66
CA LEU A 222 -17.96 -26.25 -13.75
C LEU A 222 -18.20 -25.78 -15.18
N LYS A 223 -17.62 -26.46 -16.18
CA LYS A 223 -17.68 -26.02 -17.59
C LYS A 223 -19.12 -25.83 -18.07
N GLU A 224 -19.94 -26.84 -17.90
CA GLU A 224 -21.36 -26.80 -18.31
C GLU A 224 -22.16 -25.75 -17.54
N SER A 225 -21.94 -25.68 -16.22
CA SER A 225 -22.66 -24.73 -15.37
C SER A 225 -22.30 -23.27 -15.68
N LEU A 226 -21.04 -22.97 -15.92
CA LEU A 226 -20.60 -21.61 -16.30
C LEU A 226 -21.12 -21.25 -17.69
N THR A 227 -21.10 -22.20 -18.66
CA THR A 227 -21.67 -21.96 -19.98
C THR A 227 -23.16 -21.60 -19.86
N ALA A 228 -23.92 -22.36 -19.10
CA ALA A 228 -25.35 -22.10 -18.91
C ALA A 228 -25.61 -20.72 -18.23
N LEU A 229 -24.83 -20.36 -17.22
CA LEU A 229 -24.97 -19.06 -16.53
C LEU A 229 -24.56 -17.88 -17.41
N CYS A 230 -23.54 -18.05 -18.29
CA CYS A 230 -23.10 -17.00 -19.18
C CYS A 230 -24.02 -16.82 -20.41
N CYS A 231 -24.70 -17.89 -20.85
CA CYS A 231 -25.70 -17.82 -21.93
C CYS A 231 -27.04 -17.23 -21.47
N ASP A 232 -27.26 -17.10 -20.16
CA ASP A 232 -28.50 -16.49 -19.65
C ASP A 232 -28.45 -14.96 -19.76
N ALA A 233 -29.29 -14.40 -20.64
CA ALA A 233 -29.36 -12.96 -20.91
C ALA A 233 -29.71 -12.08 -19.67
N LYS A 234 -30.23 -12.68 -18.60
CA LYS A 234 -30.55 -12.01 -17.34
C LYS A 234 -29.38 -12.05 -16.35
N THR A 235 -28.30 -12.78 -16.66
CA THR A 235 -27.21 -13.04 -15.70
C THR A 235 -25.88 -12.45 -16.20
N THR A 236 -25.26 -11.60 -15.40
CA THR A 236 -23.91 -11.11 -15.63
C THR A 236 -22.95 -11.84 -14.69
N VAL A 237 -21.93 -12.48 -15.25
CA VAL A 237 -20.91 -13.19 -14.47
C VAL A 237 -19.61 -12.38 -14.47
N VAL A 238 -19.01 -12.25 -13.29
CA VAL A 238 -17.73 -11.56 -13.04
C VAL A 238 -16.79 -12.51 -12.31
N VAL A 239 -15.58 -12.70 -12.80
CA VAL A 239 -14.54 -13.48 -12.12
C VAL A 239 -13.46 -12.52 -11.61
N LEU A 240 -13.19 -12.56 -10.30
CA LEU A 240 -12.18 -11.76 -9.63
C LEU A 240 -11.00 -12.64 -9.20
N SER A 241 -9.80 -12.31 -9.63
CA SER A 241 -8.59 -13.06 -9.30
C SER A 241 -7.39 -12.17 -8.98
N GLY A 242 -6.50 -12.66 -8.12
CA GLY A 242 -5.15 -12.13 -8.01
C GLY A 242 -4.18 -12.73 -9.05
N SER A 243 -4.61 -13.68 -9.87
CA SER A 243 -3.79 -14.30 -10.92
C SER A 243 -3.60 -13.36 -12.10
N GLU A 244 -2.57 -13.67 -12.91
CA GLU A 244 -2.24 -12.96 -14.14
C GLU A 244 -3.33 -13.10 -15.20
N ARG A 245 -3.31 -12.19 -16.18
CA ARG A 245 -4.25 -12.16 -17.31
C ARG A 245 -4.25 -13.46 -18.11
N THR A 246 -3.06 -14.00 -18.40
CA THR A 246 -2.88 -15.24 -19.15
C THR A 246 -3.58 -16.43 -18.52
N VAL A 247 -3.50 -16.54 -17.18
CA VAL A 247 -4.17 -17.62 -16.43
C VAL A 247 -5.70 -17.50 -16.53
N LEU A 248 -6.22 -16.28 -16.53
CA LEU A 248 -7.67 -16.08 -16.70
C LEU A 248 -8.12 -16.33 -18.13
N ASP A 249 -7.33 -15.93 -19.12
CA ASP A 249 -7.64 -16.17 -20.54
C ASP A 249 -7.66 -17.67 -20.87
N GLU A 250 -6.70 -18.44 -20.33
CA GLU A 250 -6.65 -19.89 -20.53
C GLU A 250 -7.85 -20.64 -19.92
N ASN A 251 -8.38 -20.13 -18.80
CA ASN A 251 -9.48 -20.79 -18.10
C ASN A 251 -10.88 -20.29 -18.47
N PHE A 252 -10.99 -19.02 -18.89
CA PHE A 252 -12.28 -18.37 -19.07
C PHE A 252 -12.46 -17.69 -20.42
N GLY A 253 -11.47 -17.75 -21.32
CA GLY A 253 -11.51 -17.08 -22.63
C GLY A 253 -12.70 -17.47 -23.51
N ASP A 254 -13.26 -18.67 -23.31
CA ASP A 254 -14.38 -19.22 -24.08
C ASP A 254 -15.79 -18.83 -23.57
N TYR A 255 -15.86 -18.11 -22.43
CA TYR A 255 -17.15 -17.74 -21.81
C TYR A 255 -17.42 -16.24 -21.93
N GLU A 256 -18.68 -15.86 -22.08
CA GLU A 256 -19.12 -14.45 -22.08
C GLU A 256 -19.24 -13.91 -20.64
N MET A 257 -18.15 -13.35 -20.11
CA MET A 257 -18.10 -12.83 -18.75
C MET A 257 -17.12 -11.68 -18.57
N TRP A 258 -17.18 -11.02 -17.44
CA TRP A 258 -16.19 -10.04 -17.00
C TRP A 258 -15.06 -10.72 -16.24
N LEU A 259 -13.82 -10.40 -16.60
CA LEU A 259 -12.62 -10.88 -15.94
C LEU A 259 -11.89 -9.71 -15.27
N ALA A 260 -11.45 -9.91 -14.02
CA ALA A 260 -10.60 -8.98 -13.28
C ALA A 260 -9.33 -9.72 -12.83
N ALA A 261 -8.20 -9.41 -13.45
CA ALA A 261 -6.88 -9.97 -13.14
C ALA A 261 -6.10 -9.05 -12.21
N GLU A 262 -5.11 -9.60 -11.50
CA GLU A 262 -4.22 -8.89 -10.56
C GLU A 262 -5.00 -7.95 -9.62
N HIS A 263 -6.00 -8.50 -8.92
CA HIS A 263 -6.87 -7.79 -7.98
C HIS A 263 -7.67 -6.62 -8.60
N GLY A 264 -7.87 -6.64 -9.92
CA GLY A 264 -8.64 -5.63 -10.64
C GLY A 264 -7.80 -4.54 -11.31
N MET A 265 -6.48 -4.71 -11.37
CA MET A 265 -5.62 -3.84 -12.18
C MET A 265 -5.91 -3.96 -13.66
N PHE A 266 -6.30 -5.13 -14.09
CA PHE A 266 -6.70 -5.40 -15.46
C PHE A 266 -8.13 -5.91 -15.49
N LEU A 267 -8.95 -5.29 -16.33
CA LEU A 267 -10.34 -5.66 -16.55
C LEU A 267 -10.54 -6.04 -18.01
N ARG A 268 -11.36 -7.04 -18.25
CA ARG A 268 -11.73 -7.47 -19.60
C ARG A 268 -13.15 -8.03 -19.61
N TYR A 269 -13.96 -7.60 -20.56
CA TYR A 269 -15.05 -8.43 -21.06
C TYR A 269 -14.46 -9.40 -22.08
N THR A 270 -14.78 -10.68 -22.02
CA THR A 270 -14.08 -11.73 -22.78
C THR A 270 -14.06 -11.53 -24.30
N MET A 271 -15.04 -10.80 -24.84
CA MET A 271 -15.09 -10.43 -26.27
C MET A 271 -14.27 -9.17 -26.61
N GLY A 272 -13.62 -8.54 -25.64
CA GLY A 272 -12.86 -7.29 -25.80
C GLY A 272 -11.38 -7.44 -25.42
N ASP A 273 -10.68 -6.33 -25.48
CA ASP A 273 -9.29 -6.22 -25.05
C ASP A 273 -9.17 -5.99 -23.55
N TRP A 274 -8.03 -6.36 -22.98
CA TRP A 274 -7.72 -6.04 -21.59
C TRP A 274 -7.57 -4.52 -21.40
N MET A 275 -8.35 -3.97 -20.50
CA MET A 275 -8.26 -2.59 -20.05
C MET A 275 -7.43 -2.52 -18.78
N THR A 276 -6.54 -1.54 -18.68
CA THR A 276 -5.82 -1.27 -17.44
C THR A 276 -6.55 -0.22 -16.61
N THR A 277 -6.60 -0.45 -15.31
CA THR A 277 -7.06 0.56 -14.33
C THR A 277 -5.90 1.36 -13.76
N MET A 278 -4.67 1.06 -14.18
CA MET A 278 -3.46 1.69 -13.70
C MET A 278 -3.42 3.20 -13.99
N PRO A 279 -2.92 4.00 -13.03
CA PRO A 279 -2.46 5.35 -13.32
C PRO A 279 -1.34 5.31 -14.38
N GLU A 280 -1.25 6.32 -15.25
CA GLU A 280 -0.23 6.41 -16.31
C GLU A 280 1.22 6.33 -15.78
N HIS A 281 1.44 6.60 -14.49
CA HIS A 281 2.75 6.54 -13.82
C HIS A 281 2.65 5.71 -12.54
N LEU A 282 2.65 4.38 -12.68
CA LEU A 282 2.82 3.49 -11.54
C LEU A 282 4.30 3.40 -11.18
N ASN A 283 4.66 3.83 -9.96
CA ASN A 283 6.03 3.66 -9.49
C ASN A 283 6.27 2.19 -9.12
N MET A 284 7.15 1.52 -9.85
CA MET A 284 7.56 0.13 -9.67
C MET A 284 9.02 -0.01 -9.20
N ASP A 285 9.68 1.08 -8.80
CA ASP A 285 11.10 1.09 -8.39
C ASP A 285 11.38 0.19 -7.16
N TRP A 286 10.34 -0.09 -6.38
CA TRP A 286 10.41 -0.97 -5.21
C TRP A 286 10.55 -2.46 -5.56
N VAL A 287 10.19 -2.87 -6.78
CA VAL A 287 10.08 -4.29 -7.18
C VAL A 287 11.39 -5.03 -7.02
N ASP A 288 12.48 -4.48 -7.53
CA ASP A 288 13.79 -5.15 -7.49
C ASP A 288 14.28 -5.34 -6.05
N SER A 289 14.08 -4.35 -5.19
CA SER A 289 14.47 -4.43 -3.79
C SER A 289 13.65 -5.46 -3.01
N VAL A 290 12.34 -5.52 -3.23
CA VAL A 290 11.46 -6.52 -2.62
C VAL A 290 11.75 -7.92 -3.16
N LYS A 291 12.05 -8.04 -4.46
CA LYS A 291 12.39 -9.30 -5.10
C LYS A 291 13.59 -9.96 -4.44
N HIS A 292 14.66 -9.22 -4.14
CA HIS A 292 15.84 -9.75 -3.44
C HIS A 292 15.49 -10.32 -2.07
N VAL A 293 14.61 -9.65 -1.32
CA VAL A 293 14.14 -10.15 -0.03
C VAL A 293 13.33 -11.46 -0.23
N PHE A 294 12.43 -11.49 -1.20
CA PHE A 294 11.63 -12.68 -1.48
C PHE A 294 12.48 -13.87 -1.95
N GLU A 295 13.48 -13.63 -2.78
CA GLU A 295 14.46 -14.66 -3.22
C GLU A 295 15.22 -15.23 -2.02
N TYR A 296 15.75 -14.38 -1.14
CA TYR A 296 16.43 -14.81 0.08
C TYR A 296 15.56 -15.72 0.96
N PHE A 297 14.28 -15.36 1.18
CA PHE A 297 13.37 -16.20 1.95
C PHE A 297 12.93 -17.47 1.19
N THR A 298 12.90 -17.42 -0.13
CA THR A 298 12.59 -18.60 -0.96
C THR A 298 13.69 -19.63 -0.87
N GLU A 299 14.95 -19.24 -0.91
CA GLU A 299 16.09 -20.15 -0.74
C GLU A 299 16.10 -20.82 0.64
N ARG A 300 15.71 -20.09 1.69
CA ARG A 300 15.65 -20.59 3.07
C ARG A 300 14.42 -21.43 3.37
N THR A 301 13.37 -21.34 2.59
CA THR A 301 12.10 -22.03 2.85
C THR A 301 11.85 -23.07 1.76
N PRO A 302 12.21 -24.34 1.99
CA PRO A 302 11.98 -25.38 1.00
C PRO A 302 10.52 -25.44 0.55
N ARG A 303 10.28 -25.57 -0.77
CA ARG A 303 8.97 -25.63 -1.42
C ARG A 303 8.16 -24.33 -1.36
N SER A 304 8.77 -23.22 -0.96
CA SER A 304 8.19 -21.88 -1.20
C SER A 304 8.51 -21.40 -2.60
N GLN A 305 7.79 -20.41 -3.07
CA GLN A 305 7.90 -19.84 -4.42
C GLN A 305 7.74 -18.33 -4.38
N CYS A 306 8.56 -17.63 -5.16
CA CYS A 306 8.38 -16.23 -5.47
C CYS A 306 7.78 -16.13 -6.88
N VAL A 307 6.66 -15.41 -7.01
CA VAL A 307 5.96 -15.16 -8.27
C VAL A 307 5.97 -13.66 -8.52
N LEU A 308 6.60 -13.26 -9.62
CA LEU A 308 6.56 -11.89 -10.12
C LEU A 308 5.34 -11.75 -11.03
N ARG A 309 4.49 -10.75 -10.77
CA ARG A 309 3.36 -10.32 -11.59
C ARG A 309 3.63 -8.93 -12.15
N GLU A 310 2.77 -8.44 -13.02
CA GLU A 310 2.95 -7.10 -13.59
C GLU A 310 2.88 -5.98 -12.55
N THR A 311 2.07 -6.15 -11.51
CA THR A 311 1.77 -5.11 -10.51
C THR A 311 2.05 -5.52 -9.07
N SER A 312 2.44 -6.76 -8.85
CA SER A 312 2.72 -7.30 -7.52
C SER A 312 3.79 -8.37 -7.52
N LEU A 313 4.41 -8.57 -6.35
CA LEU A 313 5.21 -9.75 -6.04
C LEU A 313 4.51 -10.59 -4.98
N VAL A 314 4.52 -11.89 -5.17
CA VAL A 314 3.93 -12.84 -4.22
C VAL A 314 4.95 -13.87 -3.79
N TRP A 315 5.21 -13.94 -2.49
CA TRP A 315 5.91 -15.07 -1.89
C TRP A 315 4.89 -16.06 -1.33
N ASN A 316 4.93 -17.29 -1.81
CA ASN A 316 3.96 -18.32 -1.49
C ASN A 316 4.65 -19.53 -0.82
N TYR A 317 4.20 -19.90 0.37
CA TYR A 317 4.67 -21.06 1.12
C TYR A 317 3.58 -22.14 1.34
N LYS A 318 2.58 -22.19 0.43
CA LYS A 318 1.46 -23.14 0.50
C LYS A 318 1.92 -24.60 0.58
N TYR A 319 3.06 -24.93 -0.04
CA TYR A 319 3.60 -26.27 -0.14
C TYR A 319 4.80 -26.50 0.78
N ALA A 320 5.23 -25.51 1.52
CA ALA A 320 6.25 -25.63 2.55
C ALA A 320 5.68 -26.20 3.87
N ASP A 321 6.56 -26.48 4.83
CA ASP A 321 6.11 -26.73 6.19
C ASP A 321 5.35 -25.50 6.72
N VAL A 322 4.18 -25.73 7.31
CA VAL A 322 3.24 -24.65 7.65
C VAL A 322 3.77 -23.76 8.77
N GLU A 323 4.35 -24.38 9.81
CA GLU A 323 4.85 -23.61 10.97
C GLU A 323 6.13 -22.87 10.62
N PHE A 324 7.04 -23.52 9.91
CA PHE A 324 8.27 -22.90 9.43
C PHE A 324 7.95 -21.78 8.43
N GLY A 325 7.03 -21.99 7.49
CA GLY A 325 6.59 -20.97 6.54
C GLY A 325 5.98 -19.73 7.21
N ARG A 326 5.18 -19.93 8.28
CA ARG A 326 4.64 -18.81 9.07
C ARG A 326 5.72 -18.01 9.79
N LEU A 327 6.74 -18.70 10.34
CA LEU A 327 7.86 -18.03 10.98
C LEU A 327 8.63 -17.18 9.95
N GLN A 328 8.96 -17.78 8.81
CA GLN A 328 9.66 -17.09 7.72
C GLN A 328 8.84 -15.92 7.16
N ALA A 329 7.51 -16.05 7.05
CA ALA A 329 6.63 -14.95 6.64
C ALA A 329 6.68 -13.78 7.61
N ARG A 330 6.70 -14.03 8.93
CA ARG A 330 6.82 -12.99 9.96
C ARG A 330 8.16 -12.26 9.87
N ASP A 331 9.24 -13.01 9.76
CA ASP A 331 10.59 -12.44 9.62
C ASP A 331 10.71 -11.63 8.33
N MET A 332 10.16 -12.13 7.23
CA MET A 332 10.10 -11.42 5.94
C MET A 332 9.35 -10.11 6.06
N LEU A 333 8.18 -10.10 6.69
CA LEU A 333 7.40 -8.88 6.89
C LEU A 333 8.20 -7.84 7.67
N GLN A 334 8.92 -8.25 8.71
CA GLN A 334 9.78 -7.34 9.47
C GLN A 334 10.89 -6.76 8.59
N HIS A 335 11.56 -7.58 7.77
CA HIS A 335 12.58 -7.11 6.83
C HIS A 335 12.03 -6.15 5.77
N LEU A 336 10.84 -6.43 5.25
CA LEU A 336 10.19 -5.54 4.29
C LEU A 336 9.89 -4.17 4.89
N TRP A 337 9.25 -4.12 6.06
CA TRP A 337 8.86 -2.87 6.74
C TRP A 337 10.05 -2.02 7.19
N THR A 338 11.16 -2.64 7.59
CA THR A 338 12.36 -1.93 8.02
C THR A 338 13.33 -1.60 6.88
N GLY A 339 13.07 -2.09 5.67
CA GLY A 339 13.96 -1.97 4.51
C GLY A 339 13.26 -1.48 3.24
N PRO A 340 13.08 -2.37 2.23
CA PRO A 340 12.77 -1.94 0.85
C PRO A 340 11.46 -1.19 0.68
N ILE A 341 10.48 -1.40 1.56
CA ILE A 341 9.17 -0.75 1.43
C ILE A 341 8.93 0.38 2.42
N SER A 342 9.90 0.71 3.25
CA SER A 342 9.76 1.80 4.23
C SER A 342 9.41 3.15 3.58
N ASN A 343 9.81 3.35 2.32
CA ASN A 343 9.61 4.58 1.55
C ASN A 343 8.79 4.36 0.26
N ALA A 344 8.17 3.19 0.11
CA ALA A 344 7.44 2.86 -1.11
C ALA A 344 5.93 2.94 -0.88
N SER A 345 5.21 3.48 -1.86
CA SER A 345 3.73 3.47 -1.86
C SER A 345 3.22 2.09 -2.26
N VAL A 346 3.28 1.15 -1.32
CA VAL A 346 2.86 -0.23 -1.52
C VAL A 346 1.96 -0.72 -0.40
N ASP A 347 1.07 -1.65 -0.75
CA ASP A 347 0.28 -2.43 0.19
C ASP A 347 0.93 -3.80 0.39
N VAL A 348 1.08 -4.22 1.64
CA VAL A 348 1.52 -5.58 1.98
C VAL A 348 0.32 -6.37 2.47
N VAL A 349 -0.01 -7.43 1.76
CA VAL A 349 -1.13 -8.31 2.08
C VAL A 349 -0.61 -9.66 2.56
N GLN A 350 -0.93 -9.99 3.79
CA GLN A 350 -0.66 -11.33 4.33
C GLN A 350 -1.84 -12.24 4.03
N GLY A 351 -1.63 -13.20 3.15
CA GLY A 351 -2.57 -14.28 2.88
C GLY A 351 -2.48 -15.40 3.92
N SER A 352 -3.27 -16.47 3.75
CA SER A 352 -3.24 -17.63 4.65
C SER A 352 -1.88 -18.37 4.61
N LYS A 353 -1.23 -18.39 3.47
CA LYS A 353 0.09 -19.03 3.23
C LYS A 353 0.90 -18.26 2.19
N SER A 354 0.77 -16.95 2.15
CA SER A 354 1.48 -16.07 1.22
C SER A 354 1.70 -14.70 1.80
N VAL A 355 2.71 -14.01 1.30
CA VAL A 355 2.95 -12.58 1.50
C VAL A 355 2.96 -11.94 0.11
N GLU A 356 2.15 -10.93 -0.10
CA GLU A 356 2.06 -10.20 -1.36
C GLU A 356 2.38 -8.73 -1.13
N VAL A 357 3.23 -8.16 -1.97
CA VAL A 357 3.51 -6.72 -2.03
C VAL A 357 2.96 -6.20 -3.35
N ARG A 358 2.09 -5.20 -3.31
CA ARG A 358 1.42 -4.62 -4.47
C ARG A 358 1.36 -3.10 -4.38
N ALA A 359 1.17 -2.42 -5.50
CA ALA A 359 1.00 -0.98 -5.52
C ALA A 359 -0.30 -0.56 -4.79
N VAL A 360 -0.25 0.60 -4.11
CA VAL A 360 -1.40 1.15 -3.37
C VAL A 360 -2.55 1.52 -4.32
N GLY A 361 -3.77 1.29 -3.86
CA GLY A 361 -4.99 1.68 -4.58
C GLY A 361 -5.63 0.59 -5.43
N VAL A 362 -5.06 -0.62 -5.39
CA VAL A 362 -5.60 -1.79 -6.08
C VAL A 362 -6.42 -2.64 -5.13
N SER A 363 -7.72 -2.74 -5.36
CA SER A 363 -8.61 -3.61 -4.59
C SER A 363 -9.68 -4.23 -5.47
N LYS A 364 -10.13 -5.42 -5.09
CA LYS A 364 -11.23 -6.10 -5.80
C LYS A 364 -12.55 -5.33 -5.74
N GLY A 365 -12.76 -4.55 -4.67
CA GLY A 365 -13.91 -3.66 -4.55
C GLY A 365 -13.91 -2.56 -5.61
N ALA A 366 -12.75 -1.90 -5.83
CA ALA A 366 -12.59 -0.90 -6.89
C ALA A 366 -12.79 -1.49 -8.29
N ALA A 367 -12.41 -2.76 -8.49
CA ALA A 367 -12.66 -3.48 -9.75
C ALA A 367 -14.16 -3.66 -10.01
N ILE A 368 -14.94 -4.03 -8.98
CA ILE A 368 -16.40 -4.18 -9.08
C ILE A 368 -17.04 -2.84 -9.45
N ASP A 369 -16.66 -1.76 -8.76
CA ASP A 369 -17.18 -0.43 -9.02
C ASP A 369 -16.96 -0.02 -10.49
N ARG A 370 -15.79 -0.29 -11.01
CA ARG A 370 -15.45 0.01 -12.39
C ARG A 370 -16.18 -0.86 -13.40
N ILE A 371 -16.30 -2.18 -13.14
CA ILE A 371 -17.08 -3.08 -13.99
C ILE A 371 -18.54 -2.66 -14.05
N LEU A 372 -19.15 -2.30 -12.91
CA LEU A 372 -20.50 -1.78 -12.85
C LEU A 372 -20.64 -0.47 -13.64
N GLY A 373 -19.64 0.43 -13.56
CA GLY A 373 -19.56 1.63 -14.36
C GLY A 373 -19.55 1.33 -15.86
N GLU A 374 -18.74 0.40 -16.32
CA GLU A 374 -18.66 -0.02 -17.73
C GLU A 374 -19.98 -0.67 -18.21
N ILE A 375 -20.61 -1.50 -17.38
CA ILE A 375 -21.91 -2.11 -17.71
C ILE A 375 -22.99 -1.02 -17.88
N VAL A 376 -22.97 0.00 -17.06
CA VAL A 376 -23.90 1.15 -17.15
C VAL A 376 -23.62 2.00 -18.39
N HIS A 377 -22.37 2.31 -18.64
CA HIS A 377 -21.96 3.13 -19.80
C HIS A 377 -22.24 2.45 -21.13
N SER A 378 -22.08 1.13 -21.21
CA SER A 378 -22.37 0.36 -22.42
C SER A 378 -23.88 0.28 -22.74
N LYS A 379 -24.75 0.83 -21.89
CA LYS A 379 -26.22 0.73 -21.99
C LYS A 379 -26.74 -0.71 -22.17
N SER A 380 -25.96 -1.68 -21.75
CA SER A 380 -26.34 -3.11 -21.80
C SER A 380 -27.41 -3.46 -20.77
N MET A 381 -27.52 -2.65 -19.70
CA MET A 381 -28.53 -2.84 -18.66
C MET A 381 -29.89 -2.26 -19.06
N LYS A 382 -30.91 -3.10 -19.12
CA LYS A 382 -32.31 -2.73 -19.35
C LYS A 382 -33.09 -2.49 -18.06
N SER A 383 -32.63 -3.02 -16.93
CA SER A 383 -33.25 -2.93 -15.61
C SER A 383 -32.16 -2.89 -14.53
N PRO A 384 -32.44 -2.35 -13.35
CA PRO A 384 -31.53 -2.43 -12.20
C PRO A 384 -31.17 -3.86 -11.84
N ILE A 385 -29.99 -4.08 -11.27
CA ILE A 385 -29.60 -5.38 -10.72
C ILE A 385 -30.44 -5.63 -9.46
N ASP A 386 -31.22 -6.70 -9.47
CA ASP A 386 -32.14 -7.08 -8.40
C ASP A 386 -31.73 -8.34 -7.63
N TYR A 387 -30.60 -8.97 -8.02
CA TYR A 387 -29.98 -10.09 -7.32
C TYR A 387 -28.47 -10.04 -7.43
N VAL A 388 -27.78 -10.23 -6.30
CA VAL A 388 -26.30 -10.32 -6.28
C VAL A 388 -25.88 -11.55 -5.49
N LEU A 389 -25.02 -12.36 -6.11
CA LEU A 389 -24.36 -13.51 -5.50
C LEU A 389 -22.84 -13.30 -5.58
N CYS A 390 -22.18 -13.22 -4.44
CA CYS A 390 -20.74 -13.07 -4.36
C CYS A 390 -20.14 -14.27 -3.62
N ILE A 391 -19.40 -15.13 -4.32
CA ILE A 391 -18.75 -16.31 -3.76
C ILE A 391 -17.25 -16.23 -3.96
N GLY A 392 -16.46 -16.38 -2.89
CA GLY A 392 -15.01 -16.39 -3.05
C GLY A 392 -14.22 -16.70 -1.79
N HIS A 393 -12.91 -16.80 -1.96
CA HIS A 393 -11.94 -16.87 -0.89
C HIS A 393 -11.15 -15.55 -0.87
N PHE A 394 -11.81 -14.46 -0.45
CA PHE A 394 -11.20 -13.14 -0.37
C PHE A 394 -10.52 -12.94 0.99
N LEU A 395 -9.35 -12.26 0.99
CA LEU A 395 -8.49 -12.14 2.16
C LEU A 395 -8.13 -10.67 2.43
N GLY A 396 -7.98 -10.31 3.70
CA GLY A 396 -7.56 -8.97 4.11
C GLY A 396 -8.47 -7.88 3.55
N LYS A 397 -7.90 -6.87 2.93
CA LYS A 397 -8.64 -5.75 2.30
C LYS A 397 -9.62 -6.20 1.19
N ASP A 398 -9.36 -7.34 0.56
CA ASP A 398 -10.25 -7.86 -0.49
C ASP A 398 -11.60 -8.39 0.07
N GLU A 399 -11.74 -8.53 1.39
CA GLU A 399 -13.03 -8.86 2.02
C GLU A 399 -14.08 -7.75 1.89
N ASP A 400 -13.68 -6.53 1.53
CA ASP A 400 -14.59 -5.42 1.21
C ASP A 400 -15.59 -5.78 0.10
N VAL A 401 -15.24 -6.75 -0.77
CA VAL A 401 -16.15 -7.32 -1.78
C VAL A 401 -17.43 -7.88 -1.14
N TYR A 402 -17.33 -8.49 0.04
CA TYR A 402 -18.50 -9.06 0.72
C TYR A 402 -19.45 -8.03 1.32
N THR A 403 -18.99 -6.82 1.54
CA THR A 403 -19.80 -5.73 2.13
C THR A 403 -20.17 -4.66 1.10
N PHE A 404 -19.65 -4.76 -0.11
CA PHE A 404 -19.79 -3.76 -1.16
C PHE A 404 -21.26 -3.43 -1.49
N PHE A 405 -22.14 -4.43 -1.45
CA PHE A 405 -23.57 -4.31 -1.76
C PHE A 405 -24.45 -4.25 -0.51
N GLU A 406 -23.87 -4.19 0.68
CA GLU A 406 -24.67 -4.05 1.89
C GLU A 406 -25.26 -2.64 1.99
N PRO A 407 -26.55 -2.49 2.36
CA PRO A 407 -27.10 -1.17 2.61
C PRO A 407 -26.35 -0.52 3.79
N GLU A 408 -25.98 0.73 3.65
CA GLU A 408 -25.39 1.50 4.76
C GLU A 408 -26.38 1.46 5.94
N LEU A 409 -25.96 0.90 7.07
CA LEU A 409 -26.76 0.87 8.28
C LEU A 409 -27.08 2.33 8.69
N PRO A 410 -28.33 2.70 8.91
CA PRO A 410 -28.70 4.01 9.43
C PRO A 410 -28.11 4.17 10.85
N GLY A 411 -26.96 4.78 10.98
CA GLY A 411 -26.20 4.95 12.23
C GLY A 411 -24.71 5.19 12.06
N ALA A 412 -24.14 4.96 10.89
CA ALA A 412 -22.72 5.18 10.64
C ALA A 412 -22.35 6.67 10.38
N GLU A 413 -23.33 7.58 10.37
CA GLU A 413 -23.07 9.02 10.22
C GLU A 413 -22.55 9.72 11.48
N ALA A 414 -22.43 9.05 12.61
CA ALA A 414 -21.96 9.65 13.86
C ALA A 414 -20.44 9.95 13.89
N GLY A 415 -19.69 9.56 12.87
CA GLY A 415 -18.23 9.79 12.76
C GLY A 415 -17.80 10.96 11.87
N LYS A 416 -18.74 11.60 11.14
CA LYS A 416 -18.43 12.74 10.24
C LYS A 416 -18.92 14.10 10.74
N VAL A 417 -19.06 14.29 12.04
CA VAL A 417 -19.36 15.61 12.64
C VAL A 417 -18.05 16.23 13.12
N GLY A 418 -17.50 17.16 12.37
CA GLY A 418 -16.36 17.93 12.85
C GLY A 418 -15.66 18.85 11.88
N GLN A 419 -16.27 19.25 10.75
CA GLN A 419 -15.75 20.37 9.97
C GLN A 419 -16.86 21.29 9.45
N GLU A 420 -17.73 21.75 10.33
CA GLU A 420 -18.49 22.97 10.08
C GLU A 420 -17.76 24.17 10.68
N ARG A 421 -17.44 25.09 9.81
CA ARG A 421 -16.87 26.39 10.10
C ARG A 421 -17.73 27.11 11.14
N ARG A 422 -17.19 27.33 12.33
CA ARG A 422 -17.73 28.34 13.25
C ARG A 422 -17.50 29.71 12.67
N GLY A 423 -18.56 30.24 12.05
CA GLY A 423 -18.70 31.65 11.72
C GLY A 423 -18.72 32.47 13.00
N THR A 424 -17.83 33.40 13.11
CA THR A 424 -17.73 34.36 14.19
C THR A 424 -18.92 35.27 14.18
N GLY A 425 -19.66 35.23 15.29
CA GLY A 425 -20.69 36.23 15.62
C GLY A 425 -20.09 37.62 15.78
N LYS A 426 -20.73 38.57 15.19
CA LYS A 426 -20.52 40.02 15.34
C LYS A 426 -20.85 40.47 16.76
N GLN A 427 -19.98 41.29 17.33
CA GLN A 427 -20.43 42.41 18.16
C GLN A 427 -19.62 43.67 17.86
N ALA A 428 -20.36 44.78 17.75
CA ALA A 428 -19.94 46.07 17.33
C ALA A 428 -19.28 46.89 18.46
N ALA A 429 -18.36 47.78 18.14
CA ALA A 429 -18.44 49.21 18.35
C ALA A 429 -17.04 49.86 18.31
N GLY A 430 -16.94 51.03 17.70
CA GLY A 430 -15.86 51.97 17.97
C GLY A 430 -15.25 52.66 16.75
N LYS A 431 -15.76 53.87 16.44
CA LYS A 431 -15.29 54.81 15.43
C LYS A 431 -13.91 55.40 15.72
N SER A 432 -13.13 55.64 14.66
CA SER A 432 -12.43 56.91 14.28
C SER A 432 -11.40 56.51 13.20
N GLY A 433 -11.33 57.07 12.01
CA GLY A 433 -11.17 58.44 11.60
C GLY A 433 -9.74 58.64 11.10
N GLY A 434 -9.51 58.68 9.75
CA GLY A 434 -8.19 59.02 9.21
C GLY A 434 -8.07 58.78 7.71
N LYS A 435 -8.14 59.90 6.99
CA LYS A 435 -8.04 60.08 5.52
C LYS A 435 -6.64 59.74 4.95
N GLY A 436 -6.61 59.34 3.67
CA GLY A 436 -5.59 59.88 2.78
C GLY A 436 -4.87 58.86 1.90
N GLY A 437 -5.02 59.03 0.59
CA GLY A 437 -3.92 58.77 -0.35
C GLY A 437 -4.22 57.79 -1.48
N GLN A 438 -4.75 58.35 -2.59
CA GLN A 438 -4.79 57.67 -3.91
C GLN A 438 -3.39 57.57 -4.50
N ALA A 439 -3.08 56.46 -5.14
CA ALA A 439 -2.20 56.42 -6.31
C ALA A 439 -2.61 55.27 -7.22
N LYS A 440 -3.09 55.66 -8.39
CA LYS A 440 -3.31 54.82 -9.58
C LYS A 440 -1.97 54.46 -10.19
N THR A 441 -1.76 53.22 -10.58
CA THR A 441 -1.00 52.93 -11.80
C THR A 441 -1.57 51.69 -12.48
N GLN A 442 -1.78 51.85 -13.78
CA GLN A 442 -2.35 50.91 -14.72
C GLN A 442 -1.31 49.92 -15.28
N LYS A 443 -1.84 48.81 -15.79
CA LYS A 443 -1.50 48.02 -16.97
C LYS A 443 -0.66 46.77 -16.80
N GLY A 444 -1.27 45.70 -17.36
CA GLY A 444 -0.59 44.54 -17.86
C GLY A 444 -1.45 43.29 -17.81
N ALA A 445 -2.49 43.18 -18.65
CA ALA A 445 -3.24 41.97 -18.85
C ALA A 445 -2.41 40.98 -19.70
N LEU A 446 -2.10 39.81 -19.18
CA LEU A 446 -1.71 38.64 -19.96
C LEU A 446 -2.60 37.51 -19.51
N ASN A 447 -3.59 37.22 -20.34
CA ASN A 447 -4.41 36.02 -20.26
C ASN A 447 -3.53 34.78 -20.46
N LEU A 448 -3.33 33.99 -19.41
CA LEU A 448 -2.93 32.63 -19.51
C LEU A 448 -4.11 31.79 -18.99
N GLU A 449 -4.84 31.22 -19.92
CA GLU A 449 -5.84 30.19 -19.65
C GLU A 449 -5.20 29.04 -18.92
N LYS A 450 -5.38 29.00 -17.61
CA LYS A 450 -5.14 27.77 -16.83
C LYS A 450 -6.30 26.82 -17.07
N LYS A 451 -6.14 25.87 -17.97
CA LYS A 451 -6.94 24.65 -17.96
C LYS A 451 -6.70 23.95 -16.61
N SER A 452 -7.58 24.21 -15.66
CA SER A 452 -7.65 23.41 -14.44
C SER A 452 -8.15 22.03 -14.79
N GLY A 453 -7.24 21.06 -14.79
CA GLY A 453 -7.59 19.66 -14.76
C GLY A 453 -8.38 19.40 -13.47
N ARG A 454 -9.69 19.25 -13.59
CA ARG A 454 -10.53 18.70 -12.53
C ARG A 454 -10.04 17.26 -12.26
N LYS A 455 -9.48 17.03 -11.08
CA LYS A 455 -9.36 15.68 -10.52
C LYS A 455 -10.81 15.18 -10.40
N ALA A 456 -11.15 14.21 -11.20
CA ALA A 456 -12.40 13.46 -11.05
C ALA A 456 -12.31 12.72 -9.70
N SER A 457 -13.10 13.20 -8.74
CA SER A 457 -13.48 12.37 -7.60
C SER A 457 -14.22 11.15 -8.14
N PRO A 458 -14.06 9.92 -7.56
CA PRO A 458 -14.84 8.78 -7.99
C PRO A 458 -16.32 9.16 -7.89
N GLU A 459 -17.02 9.20 -9.02
CA GLU A 459 -18.46 9.40 -9.06
C GLU A 459 -19.08 8.22 -8.35
N LYS A 460 -19.73 8.47 -7.22
CA LYS A 460 -20.55 7.47 -6.56
C LYS A 460 -21.58 6.97 -7.56
N ILE A 461 -21.57 5.66 -7.84
CA ILE A 461 -22.55 5.00 -8.68
C ILE A 461 -23.95 5.46 -8.21
N SER A 462 -24.74 6.00 -9.13
CA SER A 462 -26.09 6.41 -8.78
C SER A 462 -26.89 5.16 -8.40
N TRP A 463 -27.59 5.18 -7.29
CA TRP A 463 -28.40 4.10 -6.72
C TRP A 463 -29.46 3.51 -7.67
N ASN A 464 -29.60 4.07 -8.88
CA ASN A 464 -30.47 3.56 -9.95
C ASN A 464 -29.94 2.29 -10.64
N VAL A 465 -28.73 1.83 -10.33
CA VAL A 465 -28.11 0.61 -10.90
C VAL A 465 -28.49 -0.62 -10.11
N LEU A 466 -28.78 -0.46 -8.81
CA LEU A 466 -29.07 -1.54 -7.89
C LEU A 466 -30.49 -1.34 -7.32
N ASP A 467 -31.33 -2.37 -7.39
CA ASP A 467 -32.64 -2.47 -6.71
C ASP A 467 -32.69 -3.76 -5.88
N LEU A 468 -31.74 -3.88 -4.94
CA LEU A 468 -31.65 -5.03 -4.04
C LEU A 468 -32.73 -4.90 -2.96
N LYS A 469 -33.86 -5.59 -3.13
CA LYS A 469 -34.90 -5.66 -2.14
C LYS A 469 -34.45 -6.57 -1.00
N GLY A 470 -33.96 -5.94 0.08
CA GLY A 470 -33.70 -6.55 1.39
C GLY A 470 -32.78 -7.79 1.40
N ASP A 471 -33.24 -8.93 0.94
CA ASP A 471 -32.57 -10.23 1.10
C ASP A 471 -32.02 -10.84 -0.18
N ASN A 472 -31.93 -10.08 -1.28
CA ASN A 472 -31.44 -10.59 -2.56
C ASN A 472 -29.93 -10.44 -2.75
N TYR A 473 -29.21 -10.22 -1.65
CA TYR A 473 -27.74 -10.19 -1.64
C TYR A 473 -27.18 -11.35 -0.82
N PHE A 474 -26.39 -12.19 -1.46
CA PHE A 474 -25.73 -13.36 -0.88
C PHE A 474 -24.22 -13.21 -1.02
N SER A 475 -23.53 -12.88 0.09
CA SER A 475 -22.08 -12.91 0.19
C SER A 475 -21.64 -14.19 0.89
N VAL A 476 -20.75 -14.97 0.24
CA VAL A 476 -20.41 -16.33 0.63
C VAL A 476 -18.90 -16.50 0.66
N ALA A 477 -18.35 -16.79 1.83
CA ALA A 477 -16.95 -17.14 1.99
C ALA A 477 -16.73 -18.64 1.77
N VAL A 478 -15.60 -19.00 1.17
CA VAL A 478 -15.24 -20.40 0.92
C VAL A 478 -14.09 -20.81 1.82
N GLY A 479 -14.26 -21.89 2.58
CA GLY A 479 -13.23 -22.51 3.42
C GLY A 479 -12.74 -21.64 4.59
N ARG A 480 -13.52 -20.63 5.03
CA ARG A 480 -13.15 -19.71 6.12
C ARG A 480 -14.31 -19.45 7.05
N THR A 481 -14.06 -19.59 8.35
CA THR A 481 -15.03 -19.32 9.41
C THR A 481 -14.98 -17.88 9.94
N ARG A 482 -13.87 -17.15 9.68
CA ARG A 482 -13.70 -15.75 10.06
C ARG A 482 -13.71 -14.89 8.81
N THR A 483 -14.79 -14.19 8.56
CA THR A 483 -15.04 -13.44 7.34
C THR A 483 -16.11 -12.38 7.51
N ASN A 484 -16.12 -11.38 6.63
CA ASN A 484 -17.20 -10.39 6.50
C ASN A 484 -18.40 -10.90 5.69
N ALA A 485 -18.31 -12.08 5.09
CA ALA A 485 -19.41 -12.66 4.34
C ALA A 485 -20.59 -13.03 5.26
N ARG A 486 -21.80 -12.97 4.72
CA ARG A 486 -23.05 -13.35 5.43
C ARG A 486 -23.16 -14.86 5.62
N TYR A 487 -22.63 -15.63 4.68
CA TYR A 487 -22.73 -17.08 4.61
C TYR A 487 -21.36 -17.72 4.34
N LEU A 488 -21.29 -19.02 4.55
CA LEU A 488 -20.11 -19.80 4.21
C LEU A 488 -20.46 -21.05 3.42
N LEU A 489 -19.49 -21.49 2.59
CA LEU A 489 -19.41 -22.84 2.02
C LEU A 489 -18.09 -23.45 2.48
N PRO A 490 -18.11 -24.71 2.97
CA PRO A 490 -16.93 -25.35 3.56
C PRO A 490 -15.76 -25.54 2.58
N SER A 491 -16.03 -25.85 1.32
CA SER A 491 -15.03 -26.22 0.32
C SER A 491 -15.36 -25.70 -1.08
N SER A 492 -14.38 -25.82 -2.01
CA SER A 492 -14.59 -25.59 -3.44
C SER A 492 -15.56 -26.57 -4.06
N ASP A 493 -15.62 -27.83 -3.56
CA ASP A 493 -16.53 -28.85 -4.06
C ASP A 493 -18.00 -28.49 -3.74
N ASP A 494 -18.26 -27.86 -2.58
CA ASP A 494 -19.58 -27.34 -2.24
C ASP A 494 -19.98 -26.18 -3.17
N VAL A 495 -19.01 -25.34 -3.58
CA VAL A 495 -19.26 -24.29 -4.58
C VAL A 495 -19.63 -24.91 -5.92
N VAL A 496 -18.91 -25.95 -6.37
CA VAL A 496 -19.20 -26.69 -7.61
C VAL A 496 -20.61 -27.28 -7.57
N SER A 497 -20.97 -27.93 -6.47
CA SER A 497 -22.31 -28.52 -6.24
C SER A 497 -23.40 -27.45 -6.31
N PHE A 498 -23.19 -26.32 -5.62
CA PHE A 498 -24.15 -25.22 -5.60
C PHE A 498 -24.32 -24.56 -6.99
N LEU A 499 -23.24 -24.27 -7.71
CA LEU A 499 -23.31 -23.69 -9.05
C LEU A 499 -23.98 -24.62 -10.07
N LYS A 500 -23.82 -25.95 -9.94
CA LYS A 500 -24.55 -26.93 -10.73
C LYS A 500 -26.06 -26.84 -10.49
N LYS A 501 -26.49 -26.78 -9.23
CA LYS A 501 -27.91 -26.61 -8.89
C LYS A 501 -28.48 -25.29 -9.41
N LEU A 502 -27.69 -24.21 -9.29
CA LEU A 502 -28.08 -22.87 -9.75
C LEU A 502 -28.27 -22.83 -11.26
N SER A 503 -27.34 -23.40 -12.03
CA SER A 503 -27.39 -23.45 -13.50
C SER A 503 -28.55 -24.29 -14.02
N HIS A 504 -28.86 -25.42 -13.39
CA HIS A 504 -30.01 -26.22 -13.76
C HIS A 504 -31.34 -25.47 -13.58
N SER A 505 -31.41 -24.61 -12.56
CA SER A 505 -32.59 -23.81 -12.28
C SER A 505 -32.79 -22.64 -13.26
N SER A 506 -31.72 -22.18 -13.94
CA SER A 506 -31.79 -21.13 -14.97
C SER A 506 -32.45 -21.60 -16.27
N HIS A 507 -32.40 -22.88 -16.59
CA HIS A 507 -33.02 -23.46 -17.81
C HIS A 507 -34.56 -23.57 -17.74
N PHE A 508 -35.18 -23.40 -16.57
CA PHE A 508 -36.63 -23.50 -16.38
C PHE A 508 -37.29 -22.12 -16.21
N SER A 509 -36.60 -21.01 -16.36
CA SER A 509 -37.11 -19.62 -16.25
C SER A 509 -36.91 -18.84 -17.55
#